data_4a9a084465cbf2c8f46f55ea31458e84
#
_entry.id   4a9a084465cbf2c8f46f55ea31458e84
#
_cell.length_a   1.000
_cell.length_b   1.000
_cell.length_c   1.000
_cell.angle_alpha   90.00
_cell.angle_beta   90.00
_cell.angle_gamma   90.00
#
_symmetry.space_group_name_H-M   'P 1'
#
loop_
_entity.id
_entity.type
_entity.pdbx_description
1 polymer ?
#
loop_
_entity_poly.entity_id
_entity_poly.type
_entity_poly.pdbx_seq_one_letter_code
_entity_poly.pdbx_strand_id
1 'polypeptide(L)'
;MFNKETYIQRRNRLKKEIGKGILLFLGNNESGMNYADNTYHFRQDSTFLYFFGSDYAGLSALIDIDEDREIIFGDELTIDDIVWMGTQPTIREKSASVGITATAPTAQLSDYLNKAVQQGRRIHYLPPYRGEHQVTLLRLLGIAPEAQVAGASTELIRAVVGQRNYKSAEEIREIEEAVNISADMHIRAMQLVRPGMKECEIAATVTEVALQNGGQLSFPVIATINGQTLHNHYHGNILHEGQLLLLDAGAENGMHYSGDLSSTIPVSKHFTEQQKTIYQIALQAHQAAVAALRPGIPFKEVHLIAAR
;
A
#
# COMPACT_ATOMS: atom_id res chain seq x y z
N MET A 1 -1.57 11.06 10.31
CA MET A 1 -2.97 10.59 10.50
C MET A 1 -3.91 11.72 10.14
N PHE A 2 -5.00 11.43 9.39
CA PHE A 2 -6.05 12.41 9.11
C PHE A 2 -6.84 12.77 10.36
N ASN A 3 -7.69 13.79 10.23
CA ASN A 3 -8.61 14.14 11.28
C ASN A 3 -9.57 12.97 11.59
N LYS A 4 -9.94 12.80 12.85
CA LYS A 4 -10.84 11.76 13.35
C LYS A 4 -12.15 11.68 12.56
N GLU A 5 -12.71 12.81 12.21
CA GLU A 5 -13.96 12.94 11.44
C GLU A 5 -13.86 12.29 10.06
N THR A 6 -12.68 12.30 9.42
CA THR A 6 -12.46 11.64 8.12
C THR A 6 -12.70 10.14 8.23
N TYR A 7 -12.17 9.49 9.26
CA TYR A 7 -12.38 8.05 9.47
C TYR A 7 -13.83 7.71 9.84
N ILE A 8 -14.47 8.52 10.68
CA ILE A 8 -15.90 8.37 11.03
C ILE A 8 -16.77 8.46 9.76
N GLN A 9 -16.54 9.45 8.91
CA GLN A 9 -17.31 9.64 7.67
C GLN A 9 -17.13 8.46 6.71
N ARG A 10 -15.89 7.97 6.54
CA ARG A 10 -15.58 6.80 5.70
C ARG A 10 -16.33 5.56 6.17
N ARG A 11 -16.31 5.25 7.46
CA ARG A 11 -17.02 4.11 8.04
C ARG A 11 -18.54 4.28 7.98
N ASN A 12 -19.08 5.47 8.25
CA ASN A 12 -20.51 5.74 8.12
C ASN A 12 -21.00 5.57 6.67
N ARG A 13 -20.22 6.02 5.70
CA ARG A 13 -20.54 5.79 4.29
C ARG A 13 -20.53 4.30 3.97
N LEU A 14 -19.51 3.56 4.45
CA LEU A 14 -19.41 2.12 4.24
C LEU A 14 -20.61 1.36 4.85
N LYS A 15 -21.00 1.69 6.09
CA LYS A 15 -22.21 1.12 6.73
C LYS A 15 -23.46 1.35 5.89
N LYS A 16 -23.64 2.56 5.37
CA LYS A 16 -24.79 2.92 4.54
C LYS A 16 -24.80 2.16 3.20
N GLU A 17 -23.65 1.95 2.56
CA GLU A 17 -23.55 1.26 1.27
C GLU A 17 -23.79 -0.24 1.39
N ILE A 18 -23.38 -0.87 2.49
CA ILE A 18 -23.55 -2.32 2.74
C ILE A 18 -24.94 -2.63 3.34
N GLY A 19 -25.40 -1.83 4.27
CA GLY A 19 -26.74 -1.86 4.84
C GLY A 19 -26.97 -2.85 5.98
N LYS A 20 -26.29 -4.02 6.03
CA LYS A 20 -26.46 -5.04 7.08
C LYS A 20 -25.26 -5.98 7.20
N GLY A 21 -25.19 -6.67 8.34
CA GLY A 21 -24.14 -7.67 8.61
C GLY A 21 -22.92 -7.08 9.33
N ILE A 22 -21.87 -7.88 9.42
CA ILE A 22 -20.62 -7.54 10.10
C ILE A 22 -19.51 -7.42 9.06
N LEU A 23 -18.77 -6.33 9.09
CA LEU A 23 -17.60 -6.12 8.25
C LEU A 23 -16.35 -6.43 9.08
N LEU A 24 -15.59 -7.44 8.65
CA LEU A 24 -14.34 -7.85 9.27
C LEU A 24 -13.16 -7.24 8.49
N PHE A 25 -12.30 -6.52 9.19
CA PHE A 25 -11.04 -6.00 8.67
C PHE A 25 -9.89 -6.56 9.51
N LEU A 26 -8.98 -7.26 8.83
CA LEU A 26 -7.76 -7.77 9.44
C LEU A 26 -6.63 -6.78 9.18
N GLY A 27 -6.00 -6.29 10.24
CA GLY A 27 -4.75 -5.58 10.15
C GLY A 27 -3.58 -6.56 9.98
N ASN A 28 -2.43 -6.04 9.53
CA ASN A 28 -1.23 -6.83 9.38
C ASN A 28 -0.55 -7.08 10.72
N ASN A 29 0.20 -8.19 10.79
CA ASN A 29 1.15 -8.47 11.86
C ASN A 29 2.57 -8.19 11.38
N GLU A 30 3.50 -8.08 12.33
CA GLU A 30 4.93 -8.16 12.03
C GLU A 30 5.27 -9.50 11.39
N SER A 31 6.25 -9.52 10.51
CA SER A 31 6.71 -10.72 9.81
C SER A 31 8.21 -10.89 10.00
N GLY A 32 8.64 -12.02 10.57
CA GLY A 32 10.06 -12.34 10.74
C GLY A 32 10.77 -12.52 9.41
N MET A 33 12.01 -12.01 9.30
CA MET A 33 12.88 -12.24 8.15
C MET A 33 13.55 -13.62 8.20
N ASN A 34 14.18 -13.93 9.32
CA ASN A 34 14.95 -15.16 9.53
C ASN A 34 14.75 -15.79 10.92
N TYR A 35 14.19 -15.03 11.86
CA TYR A 35 13.67 -15.50 13.15
C TYR A 35 12.63 -14.49 13.69
N ALA A 36 11.94 -14.83 14.78
CA ALA A 36 10.74 -14.09 15.23
C ALA A 36 10.98 -12.61 15.50
N ASP A 37 12.08 -12.26 16.17
CA ASP A 37 12.35 -10.90 16.64
C ASP A 37 13.11 -10.04 15.61
N ASN A 38 13.59 -10.62 14.50
CA ASN A 38 14.17 -9.87 13.39
C ASN A 38 13.14 -9.72 12.28
N THR A 39 12.31 -8.68 12.36
CA THR A 39 11.18 -8.47 11.48
C THR A 39 11.53 -7.60 10.27
N TYR A 40 10.80 -7.80 9.18
CA TYR A 40 10.71 -6.78 8.13
C TYR A 40 10.15 -5.49 8.69
N HIS A 41 10.43 -4.37 8.00
CA HIS A 41 9.74 -3.13 8.32
C HIS A 41 8.22 -3.35 8.29
N PHE A 42 7.54 -2.96 9.38
CA PHE A 42 6.09 -3.12 9.48
C PHE A 42 5.38 -2.20 8.49
N ARG A 43 4.39 -2.76 7.84
CA ARG A 43 3.50 -2.02 6.96
C ARG A 43 2.07 -2.51 7.13
N GLN A 44 1.19 -1.63 7.58
CA GLN A 44 -0.22 -1.94 7.80
C GLN A 44 -0.97 -2.15 6.47
N ASP A 45 -2.05 -2.93 6.51
CA ASP A 45 -2.98 -3.08 5.38
C ASP A 45 -3.56 -1.71 4.97
N SER A 46 -3.52 -1.41 3.68
CA SER A 46 -3.95 -0.11 3.16
C SER A 46 -5.44 0.16 3.34
N THR A 47 -6.28 -0.88 3.35
CA THR A 47 -7.72 -0.73 3.59
C THR A 47 -8.00 -0.53 5.08
N PHE A 48 -7.24 -1.22 5.94
CA PHE A 48 -7.27 -0.98 7.39
C PHE A 48 -6.89 0.46 7.72
N LEU A 49 -5.78 0.97 7.15
CA LEU A 49 -5.37 2.37 7.29
C LEU A 49 -6.45 3.34 6.81
N TYR A 50 -7.09 3.05 5.68
CA TYR A 50 -8.11 3.92 5.11
C TYR A 50 -9.32 4.11 6.04
N PHE A 51 -9.78 3.05 6.70
CA PHE A 51 -10.97 3.10 7.56
C PHE A 51 -10.66 3.33 9.03
N PHE A 52 -9.48 2.93 9.52
CA PHE A 52 -9.14 2.92 10.93
C PHE A 52 -7.90 3.76 11.28
N GLY A 53 -7.13 4.22 10.33
CA GLY A 53 -6.00 5.14 10.52
C GLY A 53 -4.89 4.64 11.47
N SER A 54 -4.95 3.40 11.92
CA SER A 54 -4.04 2.85 12.93
C SER A 54 -2.93 2.04 12.28
N ASP A 55 -1.71 2.54 12.36
CA ASP A 55 -0.50 1.92 11.81
C ASP A 55 0.26 1.16 12.91
N TYR A 56 -0.40 0.14 13.47
CA TYR A 56 0.14 -0.72 14.52
C TYR A 56 -0.15 -2.18 14.17
N ALA A 57 0.81 -3.06 14.45
CA ALA A 57 0.67 -4.49 14.24
C ALA A 57 -0.39 -5.12 15.18
N GLY A 58 -0.92 -6.27 14.77
CA GLY A 58 -1.76 -7.11 15.65
C GLY A 58 -3.19 -6.61 15.86
N LEU A 59 -3.66 -5.66 15.06
CA LEU A 59 -5.02 -5.13 15.18
C LEU A 59 -5.98 -5.84 14.23
N SER A 60 -7.22 -5.98 14.67
CA SER A 60 -8.37 -6.30 13.83
C SER A 60 -9.52 -5.36 14.16
N ALA A 61 -10.45 -5.17 13.23
CA ALA A 61 -11.59 -4.31 13.46
C ALA A 61 -12.88 -4.95 12.94
N LEU A 62 -13.97 -4.70 13.65
CA LEU A 62 -15.32 -5.02 13.21
C LEU A 62 -16.16 -3.75 13.10
N ILE A 63 -16.96 -3.69 12.05
CA ILE A 63 -18.09 -2.79 11.94
C ILE A 63 -19.33 -3.66 11.91
N ASP A 64 -20.05 -3.70 13.01
CA ASP A 64 -21.32 -4.39 13.16
C ASP A 64 -22.45 -3.42 12.80
N ILE A 65 -22.97 -3.58 11.58
CA ILE A 65 -24.00 -2.67 11.04
C ILE A 65 -25.33 -2.89 11.74
N ASP A 66 -25.65 -4.13 12.06
CA ASP A 66 -26.96 -4.50 12.64
C ASP A 66 -27.09 -3.99 14.08
N GLU A 67 -25.98 -3.91 14.82
CA GLU A 67 -25.93 -3.41 16.20
C GLU A 67 -25.39 -1.97 16.30
N ASP A 68 -25.11 -1.32 15.17
CA ASP A 68 -24.46 0.00 15.05
C ASP A 68 -23.23 0.12 15.96
N ARG A 69 -22.34 -0.83 15.87
CA ARG A 69 -21.17 -0.94 16.76
C ARG A 69 -19.88 -1.08 15.98
N GLU A 70 -18.87 -0.30 16.35
CA GLU A 70 -17.51 -0.38 15.82
C GLU A 70 -16.56 -0.80 16.92
N ILE A 71 -15.72 -1.81 16.70
CA ILE A 71 -14.82 -2.36 17.70
C ILE A 71 -13.44 -2.57 17.09
N ILE A 72 -12.41 -2.12 17.80
CA ILE A 72 -11.02 -2.51 17.51
C ILE A 72 -10.59 -3.58 18.50
N PHE A 73 -10.08 -4.68 17.96
CA PHE A 73 -9.49 -5.78 18.72
C PHE A 73 -7.96 -5.65 18.65
N GLY A 74 -7.34 -5.75 19.80
CA GLY A 74 -5.90 -5.70 19.98
C GLY A 74 -5.52 -5.95 21.42
N ASP A 75 -4.27 -6.31 21.64
CA ASP A 75 -3.77 -6.59 22.98
C ASP A 75 -2.87 -5.44 23.45
N GLU A 76 -2.95 -5.12 24.75
CA GLU A 76 -2.10 -4.10 25.36
C GLU A 76 -0.68 -4.65 25.50
N LEU A 77 0.31 -3.75 25.42
CA LEU A 77 1.71 -4.12 25.62
C LEU A 77 1.95 -4.69 27.02
N THR A 78 2.70 -5.77 27.07
CA THR A 78 3.21 -6.30 28.34
C THR A 78 4.35 -5.43 28.89
N ILE A 79 4.77 -5.67 30.13
CA ILE A 79 5.94 -5.00 30.71
C ILE A 79 7.20 -5.31 29.88
N ASP A 80 7.34 -6.54 29.40
CA ASP A 80 8.47 -6.96 28.57
C ASP A 80 8.47 -6.21 27.25
N ASP A 81 7.33 -6.07 26.58
CA ASP A 81 7.20 -5.27 25.35
C ASP A 81 7.61 -3.82 25.58
N ILE A 82 7.21 -3.22 26.71
CA ILE A 82 7.57 -1.84 27.07
C ILE A 82 9.08 -1.71 27.31
N VAL A 83 9.70 -2.70 27.92
CA VAL A 83 11.16 -2.71 28.14
C VAL A 83 11.92 -2.73 26.80
N TRP A 84 11.44 -3.50 25.83
CA TRP A 84 12.12 -3.65 24.53
C TRP A 84 11.79 -2.51 23.54
N MET A 85 10.55 -2.07 23.49
CA MET A 85 10.05 -1.17 22.44
C MET A 85 9.67 0.23 22.93
N GLY A 86 9.74 0.47 24.25
CA GLY A 86 9.26 1.71 24.87
C GLY A 86 7.73 1.73 25.03
N THR A 87 7.25 2.78 25.71
CA THR A 87 5.80 2.98 25.89
C THR A 87 5.13 3.39 24.59
N GLN A 88 3.96 2.81 24.33
CA GLN A 88 3.11 3.18 23.21
C GLN A 88 1.71 3.57 23.73
N PRO A 89 0.89 4.29 22.94
CA PRO A 89 -0.49 4.52 23.29
C PRO A 89 -1.24 3.20 23.48
N THR A 90 -2.13 3.16 24.46
CA THR A 90 -3.04 2.03 24.69
C THR A 90 -3.94 1.78 23.48
N ILE A 91 -4.49 0.56 23.36
CA ILE A 91 -5.47 0.25 22.29
C ILE A 91 -6.66 1.21 22.35
N ARG A 92 -7.08 1.59 23.55
CA ARG A 92 -8.15 2.57 23.75
C ARG A 92 -7.81 3.95 23.21
N GLU A 93 -6.60 4.44 23.43
CA GLU A 93 -6.13 5.73 22.94
C GLU A 93 -5.98 5.71 21.40
N LYS A 94 -5.40 4.63 20.85
CA LYS A 94 -5.30 4.40 19.40
C LYS A 94 -6.69 4.43 18.76
N SER A 95 -7.66 3.73 19.33
CA SER A 95 -9.04 3.66 18.82
C SER A 95 -9.79 4.99 18.95
N ALA A 96 -9.63 5.69 20.06
CA ALA A 96 -10.27 6.98 20.30
C ALA A 96 -9.78 8.06 19.30
N SER A 97 -8.52 8.00 18.85
CA SER A 97 -7.96 8.92 17.86
C SER A 97 -8.65 8.84 16.52
N VAL A 98 -9.32 7.75 16.19
CA VAL A 98 -10.08 7.52 14.95
C VAL A 98 -11.60 7.44 15.19
N GLY A 99 -12.06 7.80 16.39
CA GLY A 99 -13.47 7.90 16.72
C GLY A 99 -14.15 6.58 17.11
N ILE A 100 -13.38 5.56 17.48
CA ILE A 100 -13.92 4.28 17.98
C ILE A 100 -13.70 4.22 19.49
N THR A 101 -14.76 3.97 20.25
CA THR A 101 -14.72 3.92 21.71
C THR A 101 -14.72 2.49 22.28
N ALA A 102 -15.17 1.51 21.49
CA ALA A 102 -15.18 0.13 21.91
C ALA A 102 -13.91 -0.59 21.48
N THR A 103 -13.24 -1.20 22.45
CA THR A 103 -12.06 -2.03 22.25
C THR A 103 -12.21 -3.35 22.97
N ALA A 104 -11.55 -4.40 22.49
CA ALA A 104 -11.53 -5.69 23.15
C ALA A 104 -10.19 -6.41 22.88
N PRO A 105 -9.76 -7.33 23.77
CA PRO A 105 -8.63 -8.21 23.50
C PRO A 105 -8.84 -9.04 22.22
N THR A 106 -7.75 -9.32 21.51
CA THR A 106 -7.76 -10.11 20.26
C THR A 106 -8.47 -11.45 20.42
N ALA A 107 -8.31 -12.12 21.55
CA ALA A 107 -8.96 -13.40 21.85
C ALA A 107 -10.49 -13.35 21.77
N GLN A 108 -11.12 -12.22 22.04
CA GLN A 108 -12.58 -12.07 22.02
C GLN A 108 -13.17 -11.96 20.60
N LEU A 109 -12.34 -11.74 19.57
CA LEU A 109 -12.79 -11.65 18.18
C LEU A 109 -13.47 -12.95 17.71
N SER A 110 -12.87 -14.09 18.06
CA SER A 110 -13.43 -15.42 17.71
C SER A 110 -14.81 -15.62 18.31
N ASP A 111 -14.98 -15.33 19.59
CA ASP A 111 -16.26 -15.49 20.27
C ASP A 111 -17.35 -14.59 19.68
N TYR A 112 -16.99 -13.35 19.35
CA TYR A 112 -17.90 -12.41 18.72
C TYR A 112 -18.40 -12.92 17.37
N LEU A 113 -17.49 -13.38 16.51
CA LEU A 113 -17.80 -13.90 15.19
C LEU A 113 -18.57 -15.22 15.25
N ASN A 114 -18.18 -16.14 16.12
CA ASN A 114 -18.87 -17.40 16.33
C ASN A 114 -20.34 -17.20 16.74
N LYS A 115 -20.60 -16.27 17.67
CA LYS A 115 -21.97 -15.91 18.07
C LYS A 115 -22.76 -15.35 16.89
N ALA A 116 -22.16 -14.49 16.09
CA ALA A 116 -22.80 -13.92 14.91
C ALA A 116 -23.13 -15.00 13.84
N VAL A 117 -22.21 -15.94 13.59
CA VAL A 117 -22.43 -17.07 12.69
C VAL A 117 -23.58 -17.95 13.18
N GLN A 118 -23.63 -18.28 14.48
CA GLN A 118 -24.72 -19.06 15.09
C GLN A 118 -26.09 -18.36 14.94
N GLN A 119 -26.10 -17.03 14.92
CA GLN A 119 -27.30 -16.22 14.67
C GLN A 119 -27.66 -16.09 13.19
N GLY A 120 -26.92 -16.72 12.28
CA GLY A 120 -27.12 -16.60 10.83
C GLY A 120 -26.76 -15.24 10.24
N ARG A 121 -25.99 -14.42 10.96
CA ARG A 121 -25.58 -13.10 10.50
C ARG A 121 -24.48 -13.22 9.46
N ARG A 122 -24.54 -12.38 8.43
CA ARG A 122 -23.53 -12.38 7.38
C ARG A 122 -22.26 -11.66 7.84
N ILE A 123 -21.11 -12.30 7.63
CA ILE A 123 -19.81 -11.69 7.84
C ILE A 123 -19.22 -11.37 6.47
N HIS A 124 -18.90 -10.11 6.26
CA HIS A 124 -18.23 -9.60 5.07
C HIS A 124 -16.73 -9.47 5.35
N TYR A 125 -15.91 -9.95 4.42
CA TYR A 125 -14.45 -9.80 4.47
C TYR A 125 -13.91 -9.53 3.05
N LEU A 126 -12.72 -8.96 2.98
CA LEU A 126 -11.98 -8.72 1.73
C LEU A 126 -11.11 -9.93 1.37
N PRO A 127 -10.82 -10.17 0.07
CA PRO A 127 -9.96 -11.27 -0.32
C PRO A 127 -8.58 -11.11 0.32
N PRO A 128 -8.08 -12.15 1.04
CA PRO A 128 -6.78 -12.07 1.70
C PRO A 128 -5.65 -12.19 0.68
N TYR A 129 -4.63 -11.36 0.82
CA TYR A 129 -3.39 -11.44 0.03
C TYR A 129 -2.18 -11.90 0.87
N ARG A 130 -2.31 -11.95 2.20
CA ARG A 130 -1.27 -12.43 3.13
C ARG A 130 -1.63 -13.81 3.68
N GLY A 131 -0.61 -14.69 3.78
CA GLY A 131 -0.82 -16.04 4.33
C GLY A 131 -1.36 -16.04 5.76
N GLU A 132 -0.93 -15.10 6.60
CA GLU A 132 -1.44 -14.94 7.97
C GLU A 132 -2.93 -14.61 8.01
N HIS A 133 -3.43 -13.78 7.08
CA HIS A 133 -4.86 -13.50 6.97
C HIS A 133 -5.65 -14.73 6.51
N GLN A 134 -5.07 -15.56 5.62
CA GLN A 134 -5.69 -16.82 5.22
C GLN A 134 -5.84 -17.79 6.39
N VAL A 135 -4.79 -17.94 7.21
CA VAL A 135 -4.84 -18.76 8.44
C VAL A 135 -5.85 -18.18 9.43
N THR A 136 -5.90 -16.88 9.58
CA THR A 136 -6.83 -16.18 10.49
C THR A 136 -8.29 -16.40 10.04
N LEU A 137 -8.62 -16.25 8.77
CA LEU A 137 -9.96 -16.50 8.23
C LEU A 137 -10.37 -17.98 8.37
N LEU A 138 -9.43 -18.91 8.18
CA LEU A 138 -9.70 -20.33 8.43
C LEU A 138 -10.06 -20.57 9.92
N ARG A 139 -9.32 -19.98 10.85
CA ARG A 139 -9.56 -20.11 12.30
C ARG A 139 -10.85 -19.43 12.76
N LEU A 140 -11.14 -18.25 12.25
CA LEU A 140 -12.28 -17.44 12.68
C LEU A 140 -13.61 -17.88 12.03
N LEU A 141 -13.58 -18.28 10.76
CA LEU A 141 -14.79 -18.50 9.95
C LEU A 141 -14.89 -19.92 9.38
N GLY A 142 -13.87 -20.77 9.57
CA GLY A 142 -13.84 -22.12 9.02
C GLY A 142 -13.72 -22.17 7.48
N ILE A 143 -13.31 -21.06 6.83
CA ILE A 143 -13.22 -20.98 5.36
C ILE A 143 -11.84 -21.44 4.92
N ALA A 144 -11.78 -22.55 4.17
CA ALA A 144 -10.51 -23.05 3.63
C ALA A 144 -9.85 -22.02 2.68
N PRO A 145 -8.50 -21.92 2.66
CA PRO A 145 -7.79 -20.93 1.87
C PRO A 145 -8.20 -20.86 0.40
N GLU A 146 -8.47 -22.01 -0.22
CA GLU A 146 -8.87 -22.12 -1.62
C GLU A 146 -10.25 -21.48 -1.91
N ALA A 147 -11.09 -21.39 -0.88
CA ALA A 147 -12.44 -20.84 -0.98
C ALA A 147 -12.50 -19.33 -0.59
N GLN A 148 -11.46 -18.79 0.05
CA GLN A 148 -11.52 -17.46 0.66
C GLN A 148 -11.66 -16.34 -0.36
N VAL A 149 -11.00 -16.43 -1.51
CA VAL A 149 -11.11 -15.42 -2.58
C VAL A 149 -12.51 -15.44 -3.19
N ALA A 150 -13.03 -16.62 -3.49
CA ALA A 150 -14.37 -16.77 -4.06
C ALA A 150 -15.49 -16.42 -3.06
N GLY A 151 -15.26 -16.64 -1.76
CA GLY A 151 -16.20 -16.33 -0.68
C GLY A 151 -16.15 -14.88 -0.20
N ALA A 152 -15.19 -14.07 -0.66
CA ALA A 152 -15.07 -12.66 -0.28
C ALA A 152 -16.30 -11.84 -0.72
N SER A 153 -16.68 -10.83 0.07
CA SER A 153 -17.88 -10.06 -0.17
C SER A 153 -17.71 -9.09 -1.34
N THR A 154 -18.36 -9.37 -2.45
CA THR A 154 -18.40 -8.48 -3.62
C THR A 154 -18.95 -7.10 -3.28
N GLU A 155 -19.97 -7.04 -2.40
CA GLU A 155 -20.56 -5.78 -1.95
C GLU A 155 -19.53 -4.94 -1.19
N LEU A 156 -18.78 -5.56 -0.26
CA LEU A 156 -17.72 -4.87 0.49
C LEU A 156 -16.59 -4.41 -0.44
N ILE A 157 -16.16 -5.26 -1.37
CA ILE A 157 -15.14 -4.89 -2.38
C ILE A 157 -15.60 -3.66 -3.16
N ARG A 158 -16.83 -3.64 -3.68
CA ARG A 158 -17.37 -2.52 -4.45
C ARG A 158 -17.47 -1.24 -3.63
N ALA A 159 -17.93 -1.33 -2.39
CA ALA A 159 -18.04 -0.19 -1.49
C ALA A 159 -16.66 0.40 -1.15
N VAL A 160 -15.66 -0.44 -0.85
CA VAL A 160 -14.27 0.00 -0.60
C VAL A 160 -13.69 0.66 -1.85
N VAL A 161 -13.78 0.02 -3.01
CA VAL A 161 -13.29 0.57 -4.28
C VAL A 161 -14.01 1.87 -4.64
N GLY A 162 -15.33 1.92 -4.48
CA GLY A 162 -16.15 3.12 -4.74
C GLY A 162 -15.75 4.32 -3.90
N GLN A 163 -15.28 4.10 -2.66
CA GLN A 163 -14.74 5.18 -1.84
C GLN A 163 -13.33 5.56 -2.23
N ARG A 164 -12.41 4.57 -2.34
CA ARG A 164 -10.99 4.81 -2.59
C ARG A 164 -10.67 5.34 -3.99
N ASN A 165 -11.54 5.13 -4.96
CA ASN A 165 -11.37 5.67 -6.32
C ASN A 165 -11.47 7.21 -6.36
N TYR A 166 -12.18 7.82 -5.43
CA TYR A 166 -12.31 9.28 -5.33
C TYR A 166 -11.46 9.78 -4.16
N LYS A 167 -10.43 10.56 -4.47
CA LYS A 167 -9.50 11.10 -3.47
C LYS A 167 -10.03 12.41 -2.89
N SER A 168 -9.94 12.55 -1.58
CA SER A 168 -10.18 13.84 -0.92
C SER A 168 -9.01 14.79 -1.20
N ALA A 169 -9.21 16.08 -0.94
CA ALA A 169 -8.13 17.08 -1.05
C ALA A 169 -6.96 16.76 -0.11
N GLU A 170 -7.21 16.12 1.03
CA GLU A 170 -6.19 15.69 1.97
C GLU A 170 -5.38 14.53 1.39
N GLU A 171 -6.05 13.54 0.80
CA GLU A 171 -5.39 12.40 0.12
C GLU A 171 -4.55 12.87 -1.07
N ILE A 172 -5.04 13.85 -1.83
CA ILE A 172 -4.27 14.42 -2.96
C ILE A 172 -2.97 15.03 -2.46
N ARG A 173 -2.97 15.77 -1.35
CA ARG A 173 -1.73 16.33 -0.78
C ARG A 173 -0.72 15.26 -0.39
N GLU A 174 -1.19 14.17 0.25
CA GLU A 174 -0.31 13.05 0.60
C GLU A 174 0.27 12.34 -0.63
N ILE A 175 -0.55 12.18 -1.69
CA ILE A 175 -0.08 11.61 -2.97
C ILE A 175 0.94 12.53 -3.62
N GLU A 176 0.69 13.84 -3.66
CA GLU A 176 1.63 14.83 -4.22
C GLU A 176 2.95 14.85 -3.46
N GLU A 177 2.93 14.75 -2.11
CA GLU A 177 4.15 14.62 -1.31
C GLU A 177 4.95 13.37 -1.71
N ALA A 178 4.32 12.20 -1.76
CA ALA A 178 4.96 10.95 -2.14
C ALA A 178 5.51 10.99 -3.58
N VAL A 179 4.77 11.60 -4.52
CA VAL A 179 5.22 11.79 -5.90
C VAL A 179 6.40 12.75 -5.99
N ASN A 180 6.42 13.83 -5.22
CA ASN A 180 7.54 14.76 -5.20
C ASN A 180 8.82 14.11 -4.66
N ILE A 181 8.72 13.31 -3.56
CA ILE A 181 9.86 12.52 -3.08
C ILE A 181 10.33 11.54 -4.16
N SER A 182 9.39 10.88 -4.85
CA SER A 182 9.72 9.97 -5.95
C SER A 182 10.42 10.69 -7.11
N ALA A 183 10.00 11.91 -7.44
CA ALA A 183 10.67 12.74 -8.45
C ALA A 183 12.11 13.07 -8.04
N ASP A 184 12.34 13.41 -6.77
CA ASP A 184 13.68 13.67 -6.23
C ASP A 184 14.59 12.43 -6.31
N MET A 185 14.04 11.23 -6.07
CA MET A 185 14.75 9.96 -6.29
C MET A 185 15.26 9.85 -7.72
N HIS A 186 14.41 10.13 -8.72
CA HIS A 186 14.76 10.08 -10.13
C HIS A 186 15.75 11.16 -10.53
N ILE A 187 15.58 12.39 -10.06
CA ILE A 187 16.53 13.49 -10.29
C ILE A 187 17.90 13.14 -9.72
N ARG A 188 17.93 12.55 -8.52
CA ARG A 188 19.18 12.13 -7.89
C ARG A 188 19.90 11.04 -8.70
N ALA A 189 19.16 10.06 -9.23
CA ALA A 189 19.71 9.06 -10.13
C ALA A 189 20.29 9.69 -11.40
N MET A 190 19.56 10.60 -12.04
CA MET A 190 20.03 11.33 -13.24
C MET A 190 21.33 12.07 -13.01
N GLN A 191 21.52 12.66 -11.83
CA GLN A 191 22.74 13.38 -11.45
C GLN A 191 23.94 12.44 -11.20
N LEU A 192 23.66 11.21 -10.76
CA LEU A 192 24.69 10.28 -10.29
C LEU A 192 25.18 9.32 -11.37
N VAL A 193 24.29 8.86 -12.24
CA VAL A 193 24.55 7.78 -13.21
C VAL A 193 25.75 8.11 -14.13
N ARG A 194 26.72 7.17 -14.17
CA ARG A 194 27.91 7.25 -15.02
C ARG A 194 28.46 5.85 -15.28
N PRO A 195 29.28 5.68 -16.35
CA PRO A 195 29.95 4.41 -16.61
C PRO A 195 30.81 3.96 -15.45
N GLY A 196 30.88 2.65 -15.23
CA GLY A 196 31.63 2.00 -14.14
C GLY A 196 30.87 1.80 -12.83
N MET A 197 29.71 2.46 -12.65
CA MET A 197 28.86 2.21 -11.49
C MET A 197 28.14 0.87 -11.60
N LYS A 198 27.75 0.30 -10.45
CA LYS A 198 26.85 -0.86 -10.40
C LYS A 198 25.40 -0.40 -10.21
N GLU A 199 24.46 -1.18 -10.69
CA GLU A 199 23.03 -0.93 -10.49
C GLU A 199 22.66 -0.80 -9.01
N CYS A 200 23.31 -1.57 -8.12
CA CYS A 200 23.06 -1.49 -6.68
C CYS A 200 23.44 -0.13 -6.05
N GLU A 201 24.41 0.59 -6.62
CA GLU A 201 24.76 1.93 -6.14
C GLU A 201 23.65 2.94 -6.45
N ILE A 202 23.00 2.77 -7.59
CA ILE A 202 21.84 3.58 -7.97
C ILE A 202 20.63 3.24 -7.06
N ALA A 203 20.34 1.95 -6.90
CA ALA A 203 19.25 1.48 -6.03
C ALA A 203 19.42 1.97 -4.59
N ALA A 204 20.64 1.91 -4.03
CA ALA A 204 20.94 2.42 -2.71
C ALA A 204 20.73 3.93 -2.61
N THR A 205 21.19 4.70 -3.61
CA THR A 205 21.05 6.16 -3.61
C THR A 205 19.61 6.62 -3.68
N VAL A 206 18.77 5.98 -4.50
CA VAL A 206 17.34 6.36 -4.56
C VAL A 206 16.60 5.93 -3.30
N THR A 207 16.99 4.82 -2.67
CA THR A 207 16.45 4.37 -1.38
C THR A 207 16.80 5.38 -0.27
N GLU A 208 18.03 5.91 -0.26
CA GLU A 208 18.44 6.96 0.67
C GLU A 208 17.50 8.17 0.61
N VAL A 209 17.15 8.64 -0.60
CA VAL A 209 16.22 9.78 -0.77
C VAL A 209 14.87 9.49 -0.14
N ALA A 210 14.30 8.31 -0.36
CA ALA A 210 13.01 7.94 0.25
C ALA A 210 13.09 7.96 1.79
N LEU A 211 14.13 7.34 2.36
CA LEU A 211 14.32 7.25 3.82
C LEU A 211 14.60 8.59 4.47
N GLN A 212 15.39 9.47 3.84
CA GLN A 212 15.69 10.83 4.35
C GLN A 212 14.43 11.69 4.47
N ASN A 213 13.41 11.44 3.67
CA ASN A 213 12.12 12.13 3.72
C ASN A 213 11.12 11.48 4.69
N GLY A 214 11.58 10.56 5.56
CA GLY A 214 10.75 9.94 6.60
C GLY A 214 9.76 8.89 6.11
N GLY A 215 9.90 8.47 4.84
CA GLY A 215 9.07 7.44 4.23
C GLY A 215 9.82 6.13 4.03
N GLN A 216 9.28 5.33 3.13
CA GLN A 216 9.83 4.04 2.70
C GLN A 216 9.78 3.93 1.17
N LEU A 217 10.28 2.84 0.61
CA LEU A 217 10.03 2.53 -0.79
C LEU A 217 8.56 2.09 -0.99
N SER A 218 7.91 2.58 -2.04
CA SER A 218 6.58 2.13 -2.44
C SER A 218 6.57 0.66 -2.87
N PHE A 219 7.65 0.24 -3.50
CA PHE A 219 7.90 -1.12 -4.01
C PHE A 219 9.42 -1.33 -4.18
N PRO A 220 9.89 -2.59 -4.34
CA PRO A 220 11.30 -2.86 -4.56
C PRO A 220 11.83 -2.13 -5.80
N VAL A 221 12.93 -1.39 -5.64
CA VAL A 221 13.56 -0.62 -6.74
C VAL A 221 13.89 -1.51 -7.93
N ILE A 222 13.56 -1.07 -9.12
CA ILE A 222 14.05 -1.62 -10.37
C ILE A 222 15.04 -0.61 -10.95
N ALA A 223 16.32 -0.96 -10.98
CA ALA A 223 17.38 -0.14 -11.56
C ALA A 223 18.25 -1.06 -12.44
N THR A 224 18.04 -1.03 -13.76
CA THR A 224 18.65 -2.05 -14.62
C THR A 224 19.01 -1.54 -16.02
N ILE A 225 20.14 -2.04 -16.56
CA ILE A 225 20.51 -1.90 -17.97
C ILE A 225 19.75 -2.90 -18.87
N ASN A 226 19.01 -3.83 -18.28
CA ASN A 226 18.20 -4.85 -18.96
C ASN A 226 16.70 -4.53 -18.86
N GLY A 227 16.29 -3.33 -19.24
CA GLY A 227 14.93 -2.83 -19.12
C GLY A 227 13.84 -3.61 -19.87
N GLN A 228 14.22 -4.56 -20.73
CA GLN A 228 13.30 -5.52 -21.36
C GLN A 228 12.73 -6.53 -20.34
N THR A 229 13.36 -6.68 -19.17
CA THR A 229 12.86 -7.47 -18.05
C THR A 229 12.14 -6.55 -17.08
N LEU A 230 10.81 -6.58 -17.07
CA LEU A 230 9.99 -5.54 -16.41
C LEU A 230 10.14 -5.50 -14.88
N HIS A 231 10.20 -6.64 -14.19
CA HIS A 231 10.38 -6.72 -12.74
C HIS A 231 11.75 -7.31 -12.38
N ASN A 232 12.82 -6.66 -12.88
CA ASN A 232 14.19 -7.10 -12.62
C ASN A 232 14.71 -6.51 -11.31
N HIS A 233 14.77 -7.33 -10.27
CA HIS A 233 15.33 -6.96 -8.97
C HIS A 233 16.79 -7.30 -8.80
N TYR A 234 17.48 -7.79 -9.83
CA TYR A 234 18.92 -8.03 -9.80
C TYR A 234 19.66 -6.71 -10.06
N HIS A 235 20.57 -6.35 -9.18
CA HIS A 235 21.32 -5.10 -9.23
C HIS A 235 22.84 -5.30 -9.32
N GLY A 236 23.27 -6.39 -9.95
CA GLY A 236 24.70 -6.74 -10.01
C GLY A 236 25.45 -6.28 -11.26
N ASN A 237 24.76 -5.73 -12.26
CA ASN A 237 25.40 -5.32 -13.50
C ASN A 237 26.21 -4.03 -13.32
N ILE A 238 27.30 -3.91 -14.13
CA ILE A 238 28.10 -2.70 -14.23
C ILE A 238 27.58 -1.89 -15.43
N LEU A 239 27.37 -0.60 -15.23
CA LEU A 239 26.94 0.32 -16.26
C LEU A 239 28.10 0.65 -17.21
N HIS A 240 27.87 0.54 -18.53
CA HIS A 240 28.85 0.87 -19.54
C HIS A 240 28.38 2.06 -20.41
N GLU A 241 29.35 2.76 -20.97
CA GLU A 241 29.07 3.84 -21.90
C GLU A 241 28.20 3.34 -23.10
N GLY A 242 27.26 4.16 -23.52
CA GLY A 242 26.32 3.82 -24.59
C GLY A 242 25.14 2.97 -24.19
N GLN A 243 25.02 2.57 -22.91
CA GLN A 243 23.84 1.89 -22.40
C GLN A 243 22.77 2.89 -21.91
N LEU A 244 21.55 2.40 -21.77
CA LEU A 244 20.45 3.05 -21.05
C LEU A 244 20.22 2.34 -19.72
N LEU A 245 19.95 3.10 -18.68
CA LEU A 245 19.47 2.59 -17.40
C LEU A 245 17.96 2.86 -17.32
N LEU A 246 17.17 1.82 -17.10
CA LEU A 246 15.77 1.95 -16.68
C LEU A 246 15.75 2.03 -15.16
N LEU A 247 15.13 3.06 -14.65
CA LEU A 247 14.81 3.23 -13.22
C LEU A 247 13.31 3.25 -13.05
N ASP A 248 12.79 2.35 -12.23
CA ASP A 248 11.41 2.31 -11.79
C ASP A 248 11.42 2.26 -10.27
N ALA A 249 11.04 3.38 -9.66
CA ALA A 249 11.15 3.59 -8.23
C ALA A 249 10.14 4.63 -7.74
N GLY A 250 9.73 4.48 -6.50
CA GLY A 250 8.86 5.43 -5.85
C GLY A 250 8.99 5.38 -4.33
N ALA A 251 8.58 6.45 -3.69
CA ALA A 251 8.53 6.59 -2.25
C ALA A 251 7.09 6.46 -1.74
N GLU A 252 6.94 5.82 -0.61
CA GLU A 252 5.75 5.87 0.23
C GLU A 252 6.03 6.87 1.36
N ASN A 253 5.15 7.85 1.59
CA ASN A 253 5.31 8.82 2.67
C ASN A 253 4.88 8.23 4.03
N GLY A 254 5.05 8.98 5.12
CA GLY A 254 4.67 8.54 6.46
C GLY A 254 3.17 8.27 6.68
N MET A 255 2.31 8.63 5.73
CA MET A 255 0.88 8.33 5.71
C MET A 255 0.54 7.14 4.82
N HIS A 256 1.55 6.46 4.26
CA HIS A 256 1.42 5.31 3.36
C HIS A 256 0.72 5.63 2.02
N TYR A 257 0.83 6.86 1.55
CA TYR A 257 0.52 7.22 0.17
C TYR A 257 1.78 7.09 -0.67
N SER A 258 1.63 6.54 -1.86
CA SER A 258 2.75 6.09 -2.68
C SER A 258 2.88 6.89 -3.97
N GLY A 259 4.12 7.23 -4.33
CA GLY A 259 4.50 7.62 -5.68
C GLY A 259 5.03 6.42 -6.46
N ASP A 260 4.96 6.50 -7.76
CA ASP A 260 5.39 5.46 -8.71
C ASP A 260 5.79 6.14 -10.02
N LEU A 261 7.08 6.13 -10.32
CA LEU A 261 7.64 6.78 -11.51
C LEU A 261 8.63 5.86 -12.20
N SER A 262 8.61 5.90 -13.54
CA SER A 262 9.61 5.25 -14.38
C SER A 262 10.39 6.26 -15.21
N SER A 263 11.71 6.11 -15.30
CA SER A 263 12.59 6.92 -16.14
C SER A 263 13.60 6.06 -16.87
N THR A 264 13.96 6.47 -18.08
CA THR A 264 15.09 5.87 -18.82
C THR A 264 16.19 6.91 -18.96
N ILE A 265 17.37 6.59 -18.46
CA ILE A 265 18.49 7.51 -18.29
C ILE A 265 19.67 7.02 -19.15
N PRO A 266 20.33 7.86 -19.98
CA PRO A 266 21.56 7.46 -20.63
C PRO A 266 22.68 7.33 -19.59
N VAL A 267 23.41 6.22 -19.62
CA VAL A 267 24.57 6.01 -18.73
C VAL A 267 25.70 7.02 -19.02
N SER A 268 25.80 7.44 -20.29
CA SER A 268 26.65 8.58 -20.72
C SER A 268 25.91 9.90 -20.46
N LYS A 269 26.62 11.03 -20.48
CA LYS A 269 25.99 12.35 -20.29
C LYS A 269 24.92 12.71 -21.32
N HIS A 270 24.96 12.07 -22.51
CA HIS A 270 24.09 12.35 -23.63
C HIS A 270 23.56 11.06 -24.25
N PHE A 271 22.35 11.11 -24.78
CA PHE A 271 21.82 10.06 -25.64
C PHE A 271 22.61 10.01 -26.96
N THR A 272 22.83 8.82 -27.49
CA THR A 272 23.17 8.66 -28.92
C THR A 272 21.98 9.09 -29.78
N GLU A 273 22.20 9.39 -31.05
CA GLU A 273 21.12 9.78 -31.96
C GLU A 273 20.04 8.67 -32.10
N GLN A 274 20.45 7.41 -32.10
CA GLN A 274 19.51 6.28 -32.08
C GLN A 274 18.68 6.22 -30.80
N GLN A 275 19.31 6.34 -29.66
CA GLN A 275 18.63 6.36 -28.37
C GLN A 275 17.64 7.53 -28.28
N LYS A 276 18.06 8.72 -28.71
CA LYS A 276 17.23 9.92 -28.72
C LYS A 276 16.00 9.75 -29.61
N THR A 277 16.15 9.13 -30.80
CA THR A 277 15.04 8.86 -31.71
C THR A 277 14.00 7.96 -31.05
N ILE A 278 14.42 6.83 -30.46
CA ILE A 278 13.52 5.89 -29.78
C ILE A 278 12.88 6.53 -28.53
N TYR A 279 13.67 7.26 -27.76
CA TYR A 279 13.16 7.97 -26.56
C TYR A 279 12.07 8.97 -26.93
N GLN A 280 12.25 9.73 -28.01
CA GLN A 280 11.25 10.70 -28.48
C GLN A 280 9.94 10.03 -28.93
N ILE A 281 10.02 8.85 -29.56
CA ILE A 281 8.81 8.06 -29.90
C ILE A 281 8.05 7.68 -28.62
N ALA A 282 8.74 7.12 -27.63
CA ALA A 282 8.13 6.75 -26.35
C ALA A 282 7.56 7.97 -25.59
N LEU A 283 8.27 9.10 -25.60
CA LEU A 283 7.82 10.34 -25.00
C LEU A 283 6.57 10.90 -25.68
N GLN A 284 6.49 10.88 -27.02
CA GLN A 284 5.30 11.31 -27.76
C GLN A 284 4.10 10.41 -27.45
N ALA A 285 4.28 9.09 -27.40
CA ALA A 285 3.24 8.14 -27.02
C ALA A 285 2.71 8.43 -25.59
N HIS A 286 3.62 8.66 -24.65
CA HIS A 286 3.28 9.03 -23.27
C HIS A 286 2.50 10.35 -23.22
N GLN A 287 3.00 11.40 -23.87
CA GLN A 287 2.34 12.71 -23.90
C GLN A 287 0.96 12.66 -24.57
N ALA A 288 0.80 11.88 -25.64
CA ALA A 288 -0.50 11.68 -26.29
C ALA A 288 -1.50 10.98 -25.36
N ALA A 289 -1.04 9.96 -24.61
CA ALA A 289 -1.87 9.28 -23.62
C ALA A 289 -2.30 10.23 -22.50
N VAL A 290 -1.37 11.01 -21.93
CA VAL A 290 -1.66 11.99 -20.87
C VAL A 290 -2.65 13.06 -21.35
N ALA A 291 -2.44 13.60 -22.56
CA ALA A 291 -3.32 14.61 -23.14
C ALA A 291 -4.75 14.09 -23.41
N ALA A 292 -4.92 12.79 -23.58
CA ALA A 292 -6.23 12.16 -23.79
C ALA A 292 -7.02 11.93 -22.50
N LEU A 293 -6.38 12.02 -21.32
CA LEU A 293 -7.03 11.72 -20.03
C LEU A 293 -8.15 12.73 -19.75
N ARG A 294 -9.35 12.22 -19.54
CA ARG A 294 -10.52 12.98 -19.13
C ARG A 294 -11.56 12.06 -18.47
N PRO A 295 -12.47 12.58 -17.64
CA PRO A 295 -13.54 11.77 -17.08
C PRO A 295 -14.35 11.06 -18.17
N GLY A 296 -14.59 9.76 -17.98
CA GLY A 296 -15.38 8.94 -18.91
C GLY A 296 -14.62 8.31 -20.05
N ILE A 297 -13.31 8.62 -20.26
CA ILE A 297 -12.53 7.90 -21.27
C ILE A 297 -12.24 6.45 -20.78
N PRO A 298 -12.52 5.41 -21.59
CA PRO A 298 -12.13 4.05 -21.25
C PRO A 298 -10.61 3.89 -21.27
N PHE A 299 -10.06 3.11 -20.32
CA PHE A 299 -8.62 2.83 -20.26
C PHE A 299 -8.07 2.26 -21.58
N LYS A 300 -8.84 1.39 -22.24
CA LYS A 300 -8.51 0.85 -23.58
C LYS A 300 -8.23 1.94 -24.61
N GLU A 301 -9.02 3.02 -24.61
CA GLU A 301 -8.81 4.14 -25.56
C GLU A 301 -7.48 4.85 -25.30
N VAL A 302 -7.12 5.06 -24.02
CA VAL A 302 -5.83 5.65 -23.64
C VAL A 302 -4.68 4.79 -24.16
N HIS A 303 -4.77 3.45 -23.97
CA HIS A 303 -3.78 2.51 -24.49
C HIS A 303 -3.67 2.58 -26.03
N LEU A 304 -4.79 2.60 -26.75
CA LEU A 304 -4.79 2.67 -28.22
C LEU A 304 -4.24 3.99 -28.75
N ILE A 305 -4.40 5.09 -28.02
CA ILE A 305 -3.80 6.39 -28.37
C ILE A 305 -2.28 6.33 -28.25
N ALA A 306 -1.76 5.73 -27.18
CA ALA A 306 -0.32 5.55 -27.02
C ALA A 306 0.31 4.60 -28.06
N ALA A 307 -0.46 3.62 -28.57
CA ALA A 307 0.01 2.62 -29.51
C ALA A 307 0.00 3.10 -30.99
N ARG A 308 -0.63 4.22 -31.30
CA ARG A 308 -0.72 4.84 -32.65
C ARG A 308 0.41 5.81 -32.91
#